data_a55f07e2f2de062d2dab5ecdfab709ff
#
_entry.id   a55f07e2f2de062d2dab5ecdfab709ff
#
_cell.length_a   1.000
_cell.length_b   1.000
_cell.length_c   1.000
_cell.angle_alpha   90.00
_cell.angle_beta   90.00
_cell.angle_gamma   90.00
#
_symmetry.space_group_name_H-M   'P 1'
#
loop_
_entity.id
_entity.type
_entity.pdbx_description
1 polymer ?
#
loop_
_entity_poly.entity_id
_entity_poly.type
_entity_poly.pdbx_seq_one_letter_code
_entity_poly.pdbx_strand_id
1 'polypeptide(L)'
;MKRIVHFTILILLLNLCFLFSPRPKPETNFCGEYIPINAYAGFIRNCDANEFLESAISPSALVRENYVRQSRPLYVIAASGIGYVIYYTSNLFTSEDLIGVEKSMYVAYVCLNFIILLFALILFEKIILILTKGEIPYVVILLLSVFIASNFMSKAFFWTAHQQMLAFLMPLLSIYISIHVIKGKSDMWLYVLFFLMGVGMLMYGSFLILFGVFILQRCYAYYEERKITLQSVVFLAISCLIFFMPTVLWIWFLKYIGIEYYSHEVVRYHQLVWMTEALSISAGTFVSAMYVNVIEFFKTIDKLYLFIGLLTITMFVRKIKTGIVFEWNRNSKLILLNLVCFGCFFIVLGYYANRLTFTLMPILLCLSVANSGQMLRNKKNQVALLITVSIWHAVNVLSYGPFS
;
A
#
# COMPACT_ATOMS: atom_id res chain seq x y z
N MET A 1 7.07 21.52 9.29
CA MET A 1 8.01 21.83 8.19
C MET A 1 9.31 21.02 8.28
N LYS A 2 10.14 21.10 9.35
CA LYS A 2 11.43 20.35 9.46
C LYS A 2 11.31 18.83 9.21
N ARG A 3 10.27 18.16 9.73
CA ARG A 3 10.06 16.70 9.57
C ARG A 3 9.73 16.30 8.12
N ILE A 4 8.89 17.08 7.43
CA ILE A 4 8.59 16.84 6.02
C ILE A 4 9.88 16.92 5.20
N VAL A 5 10.71 17.94 5.46
CA VAL A 5 12.00 18.09 4.79
C VAL A 5 12.92 16.88 5.04
N HIS A 6 12.97 16.37 6.29
CA HIS A 6 13.75 15.16 6.59
C HIS A 6 13.27 13.94 5.81
N PHE A 7 11.96 13.68 5.76
CA PHE A 7 11.43 12.56 4.98
C PHE A 7 11.64 12.75 3.47
N THR A 8 11.49 13.98 2.97
CA THR A 8 11.78 14.29 1.57
C THR A 8 13.24 13.96 1.24
N ILE A 9 14.19 14.45 2.05
CA ILE A 9 15.61 14.14 1.87
C ILE A 9 15.87 12.64 1.95
N LEU A 10 15.27 11.94 2.92
CA LEU A 10 15.39 10.49 3.07
C LEU A 10 14.93 9.76 1.82
N ILE A 11 13.74 10.09 1.29
CA ILE A 11 13.22 9.47 0.05
C ILE A 11 14.18 9.73 -1.11
N LEU A 12 14.61 10.98 -1.31
CA LEU A 12 15.50 11.33 -2.42
C LEU A 12 16.83 10.57 -2.32
N LEU A 13 17.50 10.56 -1.16
CA LEU A 13 18.77 9.86 -0.98
C LEU A 13 18.64 8.35 -1.17
N LEU A 14 17.60 7.74 -0.63
CA LEU A 14 17.37 6.30 -0.77
C LEU A 14 17.04 5.93 -2.22
N ASN A 15 16.24 6.73 -2.91
CA ASN A 15 15.93 6.45 -4.31
C ASN A 15 17.12 6.71 -5.25
N LEU A 16 17.99 7.67 -4.94
CA LEU A 16 19.26 7.79 -5.66
C LEU A 16 20.10 6.51 -5.56
N CYS A 17 20.12 5.86 -4.40
CA CYS A 17 20.80 4.57 -4.26
C CYS A 17 20.21 3.48 -5.16
N PHE A 18 18.89 3.49 -5.43
CA PHE A 18 18.27 2.56 -6.35
C PHE A 18 18.62 2.82 -7.82
N LEU A 19 18.91 4.05 -8.20
CA LEU A 19 19.41 4.40 -9.53
C LEU A 19 20.80 3.80 -9.81
N PHE A 20 21.54 3.44 -8.78
CA PHE A 20 22.85 2.76 -8.88
C PHE A 20 22.76 1.25 -8.70
N SER A 21 21.59 0.67 -8.88
CA SER A 21 21.41 -0.77 -8.81
C SER A 21 22.05 -1.48 -10.00
N PRO A 22 22.64 -2.68 -9.81
CA PRO A 22 23.15 -3.47 -10.90
C PRO A 22 22.07 -3.83 -11.92
N ARG A 23 22.48 -4.09 -13.15
CA ARG A 23 21.56 -4.59 -14.19
C ARG A 23 21.01 -5.95 -13.77
N PRO A 24 19.74 -6.26 -14.12
CA PRO A 24 19.22 -7.60 -14.01
C PRO A 24 20.10 -8.57 -14.80
N LYS A 25 20.26 -9.79 -14.31
CA LYS A 25 20.95 -10.83 -15.07
C LYS A 25 20.18 -11.13 -16.35
N PRO A 26 20.86 -11.41 -17.49
CA PRO A 26 20.18 -11.71 -18.75
C PRO A 26 19.17 -12.88 -18.66
N GLU A 27 19.43 -13.82 -17.74
CA GLU A 27 18.60 -15.00 -17.51
C GLU A 27 17.35 -14.71 -16.66
N THR A 28 17.27 -13.53 -16.02
CA THR A 28 16.09 -13.16 -15.23
C THR A 28 14.96 -12.74 -16.15
N ASN A 29 13.91 -13.55 -16.18
CA ASN A 29 12.70 -13.25 -16.95
C ASN A 29 11.87 -12.20 -16.16
N PHE A 30 12.21 -10.91 -16.30
CA PHE A 30 11.43 -9.84 -15.69
C PHE A 30 10.64 -9.06 -16.74
N CYS A 31 9.43 -8.65 -16.35
CA CYS A 31 8.59 -7.79 -17.17
C CYS A 31 8.99 -6.33 -17.00
N GLY A 32 9.68 -5.75 -17.97
CA GLY A 32 10.09 -4.37 -17.94
C GLY A 32 11.33 -4.06 -18.78
N GLU A 33 11.75 -2.80 -18.70
CA GLU A 33 12.89 -2.26 -19.40
C GLU A 33 13.91 -1.71 -18.41
N TYR A 34 15.19 -2.07 -18.57
CA TYR A 34 16.27 -1.42 -17.84
C TYR A 34 16.71 -0.16 -18.57
N ILE A 35 16.54 0.99 -17.93
CA ILE A 35 16.94 2.30 -18.45
C ILE A 35 18.32 2.64 -17.90
N PRO A 36 19.40 2.57 -18.73
CA PRO A 36 20.73 2.90 -18.28
C PRO A 36 20.91 4.42 -18.10
N ILE A 37 21.50 4.81 -16.98
CA ILE A 37 21.96 6.20 -16.75
C ILE A 37 23.40 6.33 -17.25
N ASN A 38 24.22 5.32 -16.99
CA ASN A 38 25.60 5.19 -17.47
C ASN A 38 26.00 3.71 -17.62
N ALA A 39 27.27 3.42 -17.86
CA ALA A 39 27.77 2.05 -18.05
C ALA A 39 27.51 1.13 -16.84
N TYR A 40 27.38 1.66 -15.63
CA TYR A 40 27.33 0.88 -14.38
C TYR A 40 26.00 0.99 -13.62
N ALA A 41 25.18 1.95 -13.98
CA ALA A 41 23.99 2.30 -13.20
C ALA A 41 22.77 2.58 -14.07
N GLY A 42 21.59 2.35 -13.50
CA GLY A 42 20.32 2.62 -14.13
C GLY A 42 19.15 2.22 -13.22
N PHE A 43 17.96 2.24 -13.76
CA PHE A 43 16.74 1.85 -13.07
C PHE A 43 15.83 1.01 -13.96
N ILE A 44 14.86 0.34 -13.36
CA ILE A 44 13.93 -0.54 -14.05
C ILE A 44 12.58 0.13 -14.17
N ARG A 45 12.06 0.21 -15.40
CA ARG A 45 10.70 0.58 -15.71
C ARG A 45 9.88 -0.69 -15.90
N ASN A 46 8.88 -0.92 -15.08
CA ASN A 46 7.99 -2.06 -15.20
C ASN A 46 7.15 -1.98 -16.48
N CYS A 47 6.81 -3.13 -17.10
CA CYS A 47 6.02 -3.19 -18.33
C CYS A 47 4.61 -2.59 -18.18
N ASP A 48 3.99 -2.66 -17.01
CA ASP A 48 2.70 -2.03 -16.74
C ASP A 48 2.70 -0.51 -16.94
N ALA A 49 3.91 0.11 -16.95
CA ALA A 49 4.05 1.56 -17.12
C ALA A 49 3.51 2.07 -18.45
N ASN A 50 3.65 1.31 -19.52
CA ASN A 50 3.23 1.74 -20.85
C ASN A 50 1.73 1.98 -20.93
N GLU A 51 0.92 1.07 -20.38
CA GLU A 51 -0.54 1.21 -20.34
C GLU A 51 -0.98 2.40 -19.47
N PHE A 52 -0.27 2.65 -18.35
CA PHE A 52 -0.55 3.83 -17.53
C PHE A 52 -0.19 5.12 -18.25
N LEU A 53 0.94 5.17 -18.96
CA LEU A 53 1.37 6.35 -19.74
C LEU A 53 0.41 6.62 -20.89
N GLU A 54 0.04 5.61 -21.67
CA GLU A 54 -0.94 5.74 -22.74
C GLU A 54 -2.27 6.32 -22.22
N SER A 55 -2.77 5.76 -21.11
CA SER A 55 -3.99 6.24 -20.49
C SER A 55 -3.91 7.68 -20.00
N ALA A 56 -2.76 8.10 -19.47
CA ALA A 56 -2.59 9.48 -18.98
C ALA A 56 -2.43 10.48 -20.11
N ILE A 57 -1.80 10.08 -21.22
CA ILE A 57 -1.72 10.91 -22.44
C ILE A 57 -3.11 11.08 -23.05
N SER A 58 -3.91 10.02 -23.07
CA SER A 58 -5.26 10.05 -23.63
C SER A 58 -6.26 9.43 -22.65
N PRO A 59 -6.81 10.22 -21.70
CA PRO A 59 -7.79 9.70 -20.71
C PRO A 59 -9.05 9.10 -21.34
N SER A 60 -9.35 9.43 -22.60
CA SER A 60 -10.41 8.78 -23.37
C SER A 60 -10.17 7.27 -23.57
N ALA A 61 -8.96 6.76 -23.37
CA ALA A 61 -8.67 5.33 -23.34
C ALA A 61 -9.45 4.60 -22.23
N LEU A 62 -9.73 5.28 -21.10
CA LEU A 62 -10.51 4.72 -20.00
C LEU A 62 -11.96 4.37 -20.38
N VAL A 63 -12.46 4.94 -21.46
CA VAL A 63 -13.82 4.68 -21.99
C VAL A 63 -13.78 3.86 -23.27
N ARG A 64 -12.74 3.06 -23.49
CA ARG A 64 -12.67 2.04 -24.54
C ARG A 64 -13.14 0.69 -24.00
N GLU A 65 -13.71 -0.17 -24.86
CA GLU A 65 -14.07 -1.52 -24.48
C GLU A 65 -12.86 -2.35 -24.02
N ASN A 66 -13.06 -3.15 -23.00
CA ASN A 66 -12.05 -4.08 -22.42
C ASN A 66 -10.71 -3.43 -22.03
N TYR A 67 -10.72 -2.15 -21.66
CA TYR A 67 -9.48 -1.46 -21.34
C TYR A 67 -8.98 -1.75 -19.91
N VAL A 68 -7.75 -2.20 -19.79
CA VAL A 68 -7.15 -2.75 -18.57
C VAL A 68 -7.17 -1.77 -17.36
N ARG A 69 -7.08 -0.44 -17.62
CA ARG A 69 -7.02 0.57 -16.54
C ARG A 69 -8.39 1.15 -16.16
N GLN A 70 -9.46 0.62 -16.72
CA GLN A 70 -10.83 1.05 -16.45
C GLN A 70 -11.24 0.87 -14.97
N SER A 71 -10.63 -0.09 -14.27
CA SER A 71 -10.83 -0.32 -12.84
C SER A 71 -10.17 0.72 -11.92
N ARG A 72 -9.28 1.58 -12.46
CA ARG A 72 -8.48 2.55 -11.70
C ARG A 72 -8.43 3.94 -12.32
N PRO A 73 -9.58 4.51 -12.70
CA PRO A 73 -9.64 5.74 -13.50
C PRO A 73 -9.04 6.94 -12.78
N LEU A 74 -9.23 7.04 -11.47
CA LEU A 74 -8.82 8.24 -10.72
C LEU A 74 -7.29 8.39 -10.63
N TYR A 75 -6.53 7.28 -10.56
CA TYR A 75 -5.07 7.34 -10.55
C TYR A 75 -4.53 7.84 -11.88
N VAL A 76 -5.13 7.39 -12.98
CA VAL A 76 -4.80 7.83 -14.35
C VAL A 76 -5.16 9.31 -14.55
N ILE A 77 -6.39 9.71 -14.17
CA ILE A 77 -6.87 11.09 -14.33
C ILE A 77 -5.99 12.07 -13.52
N ALA A 78 -5.62 11.69 -12.28
CA ALA A 78 -4.73 12.51 -11.46
C ALA A 78 -3.35 12.69 -12.11
N ALA A 79 -2.76 11.61 -12.64
CA ALA A 79 -1.49 11.68 -13.34
C ALA A 79 -1.60 12.50 -14.63
N SER A 80 -2.68 12.35 -15.41
CA SER A 80 -2.96 13.14 -16.61
C SER A 80 -3.04 14.63 -16.29
N GLY A 81 -3.83 15.01 -15.26
CA GLY A 81 -3.96 16.42 -14.86
C GLY A 81 -2.62 17.04 -14.47
N ILE A 82 -1.84 16.37 -13.62
CA ILE A 82 -0.50 16.83 -13.23
C ILE A 82 0.44 16.87 -14.45
N GLY A 83 0.42 15.84 -15.29
CA GLY A 83 1.28 15.75 -16.47
C GLY A 83 1.04 16.87 -17.49
N TYR A 84 -0.21 17.21 -17.75
CA TYR A 84 -0.54 18.33 -18.62
C TYR A 84 -0.15 19.68 -18.00
N VAL A 85 -0.30 19.86 -16.69
CA VAL A 85 0.22 21.04 -16.01
C VAL A 85 1.74 21.15 -16.19
N ILE A 86 2.48 20.05 -16.01
CA ILE A 86 3.94 20.02 -16.23
C ILE A 86 4.26 20.34 -17.70
N TYR A 87 3.58 19.71 -18.66
CA TYR A 87 3.79 19.90 -20.08
C TYR A 87 3.61 21.38 -20.48
N TYR A 88 2.47 21.97 -20.17
CA TYR A 88 2.19 23.35 -20.52
C TYR A 88 3.11 24.34 -19.81
N THR A 89 3.41 24.13 -18.51
CA THR A 89 4.30 25.03 -17.79
C THR A 89 5.75 24.96 -18.26
N SER A 90 6.26 23.77 -18.62
CA SER A 90 7.63 23.65 -19.14
C SER A 90 7.80 24.31 -20.51
N ASN A 91 6.73 24.30 -21.33
CA ASN A 91 6.76 24.83 -22.69
C ASN A 91 6.31 26.31 -22.78
N LEU A 92 5.85 26.93 -21.67
CA LEU A 92 5.48 28.35 -21.63
C LEU A 92 6.69 29.29 -21.81
N PHE A 93 7.87 28.84 -21.44
CA PHE A 93 9.07 29.68 -21.39
C PHE A 93 10.07 29.43 -22.54
N THR A 94 9.75 28.54 -23.46
CA THR A 94 10.61 28.14 -24.57
C THR A 94 9.81 27.96 -25.84
N SER A 95 10.39 28.32 -26.96
CA SER A 95 9.81 28.12 -28.31
C SER A 95 9.97 26.66 -28.80
N GLU A 96 10.73 25.86 -28.09
CA GLU A 96 10.97 24.44 -28.40
C GLU A 96 10.23 23.54 -27.42
N ASP A 97 9.80 22.36 -27.89
CA ASP A 97 9.13 21.34 -27.07
C ASP A 97 10.18 20.68 -26.15
N LEU A 98 10.51 21.36 -25.04
CA LEU A 98 11.56 20.95 -24.09
C LEU A 98 11.28 19.59 -23.50
N ILE A 99 10.00 19.34 -23.13
CA ILE A 99 9.54 18.08 -22.52
C ILE A 99 8.29 17.64 -23.28
N GLY A 100 8.39 16.54 -24.01
CA GLY A 100 7.23 15.93 -24.69
C GLY A 100 6.16 15.47 -23.69
N VAL A 101 4.93 15.31 -24.18
CA VAL A 101 3.76 14.90 -23.37
C VAL A 101 4.03 13.63 -22.60
N GLU A 102 4.60 12.58 -23.22
CA GLU A 102 4.90 11.30 -22.57
C GLU A 102 5.82 11.44 -21.37
N LYS A 103 6.91 12.21 -21.52
CA LYS A 103 7.85 12.48 -20.41
C LYS A 103 7.16 13.24 -19.28
N SER A 104 6.29 14.19 -19.60
CA SER A 104 5.52 14.94 -18.61
C SER A 104 4.56 14.02 -17.81
N MET A 105 3.89 13.07 -18.48
CA MET A 105 3.06 12.06 -17.80
C MET A 105 3.89 11.12 -16.92
N TYR A 106 5.05 10.70 -17.40
CA TYR A 106 5.98 9.89 -16.60
C TYR A 106 6.41 10.62 -15.32
N VAL A 107 6.83 11.89 -15.43
CA VAL A 107 7.20 12.72 -14.27
C VAL A 107 6.01 12.87 -13.32
N ALA A 108 4.79 13.04 -13.83
CA ALA A 108 3.59 13.13 -13.00
C ALA A 108 3.37 11.86 -12.16
N TYR A 109 3.55 10.68 -12.72
CA TYR A 109 3.46 9.42 -11.97
C TYR A 109 4.54 9.29 -10.90
N VAL A 110 5.77 9.67 -11.20
CA VAL A 110 6.87 9.69 -10.22
C VAL A 110 6.57 10.67 -9.08
N CYS A 111 6.02 11.86 -9.39
CA CYS A 111 5.56 12.83 -8.39
C CYS A 111 4.45 12.25 -7.51
N LEU A 112 3.46 11.55 -8.09
CA LEU A 112 2.41 10.89 -7.32
C LEU A 112 2.99 9.81 -6.40
N ASN A 113 3.89 8.97 -6.89
CA ASN A 113 4.55 7.95 -6.08
C ASN A 113 5.34 8.57 -4.92
N PHE A 114 6.04 9.68 -5.18
CA PHE A 114 6.75 10.45 -4.17
C PHE A 114 5.80 10.98 -3.09
N ILE A 115 4.70 11.61 -3.49
CA ILE A 115 3.69 12.16 -2.57
C ILE A 115 3.08 11.03 -1.73
N ILE A 116 2.69 9.91 -2.34
CA ILE A 116 2.09 8.76 -1.65
C ILE A 116 3.07 8.18 -0.61
N LEU A 117 4.34 7.99 -0.99
CA LEU A 117 5.35 7.46 -0.08
C LEU A 117 5.66 8.46 1.06
N LEU A 118 5.70 9.76 0.77
CA LEU A 118 5.87 10.80 1.79
C LEU A 118 4.73 10.77 2.81
N PHE A 119 3.48 10.66 2.35
CA PHE A 119 2.32 10.52 3.25
C PHE A 119 2.40 9.24 4.07
N ALA A 120 2.83 8.11 3.49
CA ALA A 120 3.03 6.87 4.22
C ALA A 120 4.05 7.05 5.36
N LEU A 121 5.18 7.71 5.11
CA LEU A 121 6.20 7.98 6.13
C LEU A 121 5.70 8.92 7.23
N ILE A 122 4.94 9.95 6.87
CA ILE A 122 4.32 10.88 7.85
C ILE A 122 3.32 10.13 8.74
N LEU A 123 2.48 9.27 8.17
CA LEU A 123 1.54 8.46 8.94
C LEU A 123 2.28 7.47 9.84
N PHE A 124 3.33 6.82 9.32
CA PHE A 124 4.16 5.90 10.09
C PHE A 124 4.78 6.60 11.30
N GLU A 125 5.39 7.79 11.11
CA GLU A 125 5.90 8.59 12.23
C GLU A 125 4.83 8.84 13.28
N LYS A 126 3.64 9.31 12.86
CA LYS A 126 2.53 9.60 13.76
C LYS A 126 2.10 8.36 14.55
N ILE A 127 1.97 7.22 13.88
CA ILE A 127 1.61 5.95 14.52
C ILE A 127 2.68 5.55 15.55
N ILE A 128 3.96 5.60 15.17
CA ILE A 128 5.07 5.25 16.08
C ILE A 128 5.09 6.16 17.31
N LEU A 129 4.88 7.47 17.15
CA LEU A 129 4.80 8.41 18.27
C LEU A 129 3.64 8.09 19.21
N ILE A 130 2.48 7.66 18.67
CA ILE A 130 1.35 7.24 19.51
C ILE A 130 1.66 5.95 20.25
N LEU A 131 2.22 4.95 19.58
CA LEU A 131 2.53 3.64 20.15
C LEU A 131 3.57 3.75 21.28
N THR A 132 4.52 4.67 21.13
CA THR A 132 5.61 4.87 22.07
C THR A 132 5.40 6.06 23.00
N LYS A 133 4.23 6.71 22.95
CA LYS A 133 3.92 7.93 23.72
C LYS A 133 4.96 9.06 23.53
N GLY A 134 5.60 9.11 22.37
CA GLY A 134 6.64 10.08 22.05
C GLY A 134 7.98 9.84 22.76
N GLU A 135 8.19 8.69 23.38
CA GLU A 135 9.33 8.44 24.28
C GLU A 135 10.58 7.88 23.56
N ILE A 136 10.51 7.57 22.28
CA ILE A 136 11.67 7.11 21.50
C ILE A 136 12.38 8.27 20.80
N PRO A 137 13.72 8.21 20.65
CA PRO A 137 14.46 9.21 19.88
C PRO A 137 14.03 9.28 18.43
N TYR A 138 14.00 10.48 17.85
CA TYR A 138 13.59 10.70 16.46
C TYR A 138 14.45 9.91 15.45
N VAL A 139 15.74 9.71 15.75
CA VAL A 139 16.64 8.90 14.92
C VAL A 139 16.15 7.47 14.76
N VAL A 140 15.50 6.89 15.78
CA VAL A 140 14.91 5.54 15.67
C VAL A 140 13.75 5.53 14.69
N ILE A 141 12.92 6.57 14.67
CA ILE A 141 11.83 6.71 13.71
C ILE A 141 12.39 6.79 12.29
N LEU A 142 13.46 7.57 12.08
CA LEU A 142 14.14 7.67 10.80
C LEU A 142 14.69 6.31 10.35
N LEU A 143 15.36 5.56 11.22
CA LEU A 143 15.88 4.23 10.93
C LEU A 143 14.76 3.25 10.54
N LEU A 144 13.66 3.22 11.29
CA LEU A 144 12.51 2.38 10.95
C LEU A 144 11.86 2.79 9.63
N SER A 145 11.86 4.09 9.32
CA SER A 145 11.32 4.61 8.06
C SER A 145 12.11 4.15 6.83
N VAL A 146 13.40 3.80 7.00
CA VAL A 146 14.23 3.24 5.92
C VAL A 146 13.63 1.93 5.40
N PHE A 147 13.07 1.08 6.26
CA PHE A 147 12.42 -0.17 5.80
C PHE A 147 11.26 0.11 4.84
N ILE A 148 10.49 1.19 5.06
CA ILE A 148 9.37 1.57 4.19
C ILE A 148 9.86 2.21 2.90
N ALA A 149 10.89 3.07 2.98
CA ALA A 149 11.39 3.79 1.81
C ALA A 149 12.34 2.95 0.95
N SER A 150 13.11 2.02 1.57
CA SER A 150 14.15 1.23 0.91
C SER A 150 13.84 -0.26 0.99
N ASN A 151 13.21 -0.79 -0.06
CA ASN A 151 12.87 -2.20 -0.17
C ASN A 151 12.66 -2.58 -1.64
N PHE A 152 12.46 -3.89 -1.91
CA PHE A 152 12.30 -4.38 -3.28
C PHE A 152 11.08 -3.78 -4.00
N MET A 153 9.98 -3.45 -3.29
CA MET A 153 8.81 -2.83 -3.89
C MET A 153 9.06 -1.38 -4.30
N SER A 154 9.71 -0.58 -3.43
CA SER A 154 10.13 0.77 -3.79
C SER A 154 11.07 0.76 -4.99
N LYS A 155 12.01 -0.21 -5.03
CA LYS A 155 12.92 -0.41 -6.15
C LYS A 155 12.20 -0.74 -7.46
N ALA A 156 11.16 -1.61 -7.38
CA ALA A 156 10.39 -2.02 -8.55
C ALA A 156 9.45 -0.95 -9.10
N PHE A 157 8.85 -0.14 -8.23
CA PHE A 157 7.67 0.62 -8.58
C PHE A 157 7.76 2.13 -8.32
N PHE A 158 8.76 2.63 -7.60
CA PHE A 158 8.83 4.06 -7.32
C PHE A 158 9.07 4.88 -8.60
N TRP A 159 10.01 4.43 -9.45
CA TRP A 159 10.37 5.05 -10.74
C TRP A 159 9.53 4.51 -11.91
N THR A 160 8.34 3.99 -11.63
CA THR A 160 7.46 3.36 -12.61
C THR A 160 6.10 4.04 -12.57
N ALA A 161 5.45 4.24 -13.71
CA ALA A 161 4.06 4.67 -13.76
C ALA A 161 3.16 3.54 -13.24
N HIS A 162 3.01 3.46 -11.90
CA HIS A 162 2.25 2.39 -11.24
C HIS A 162 1.84 2.81 -9.83
N GLN A 163 0.59 2.48 -9.43
CA GLN A 163 0.01 2.86 -8.13
C GLN A 163 0.54 2.06 -6.92
N GLN A 164 1.56 1.23 -7.07
CA GLN A 164 2.00 0.27 -6.04
C GLN A 164 2.49 0.93 -4.74
N MET A 165 2.88 2.20 -4.76
CA MET A 165 3.26 2.94 -3.53
C MET A 165 2.09 3.06 -2.55
N LEU A 166 0.84 2.94 -3.01
CA LEU A 166 -0.34 2.86 -2.14
C LEU A 166 -0.32 1.65 -1.20
N ALA A 167 0.42 0.59 -1.55
CA ALA A 167 0.59 -0.58 -0.69
C ALA A 167 1.26 -0.26 0.66
N PHE A 168 2.04 0.82 0.75
CA PHE A 168 2.60 1.28 2.03
C PHE A 168 1.64 2.24 2.75
N LEU A 169 0.97 3.10 2.00
CA LEU A 169 0.05 4.09 2.56
C LEU A 169 -1.18 3.44 3.18
N MET A 170 -1.78 2.46 2.48
CA MET A 170 -3.07 1.87 2.87
C MET A 170 -3.07 1.21 4.25
N PRO A 171 -2.14 0.29 4.60
CA PRO A 171 -2.13 -0.31 5.92
C PRO A 171 -1.86 0.72 7.03
N LEU A 172 -1.01 1.72 6.78
CA LEU A 172 -0.74 2.78 7.74
C LEU A 172 -1.95 3.70 7.93
N LEU A 173 -2.65 4.04 6.86
CA LEU A 173 -3.90 4.80 6.93
C LEU A 173 -4.97 4.03 7.71
N SER A 174 -5.09 2.72 7.47
CA SER A 174 -6.01 1.84 8.19
C SER A 174 -5.72 1.82 9.70
N ILE A 175 -4.46 1.63 10.09
CA ILE A 175 -4.04 1.67 11.50
C ILE A 175 -4.32 3.04 12.12
N TYR A 176 -3.95 4.12 11.42
CA TYR A 176 -4.12 5.48 11.92
C TYR A 176 -5.60 5.81 12.17
N ILE A 177 -6.47 5.48 11.22
CA ILE A 177 -7.93 5.65 11.36
C ILE A 177 -8.46 4.79 12.50
N SER A 178 -8.03 3.52 12.59
CA SER A 178 -8.43 2.59 13.66
C SER A 178 -8.12 3.13 15.05
N ILE A 179 -6.96 3.78 15.23
CA ILE A 179 -6.55 4.32 16.53
C ILE A 179 -7.29 5.63 16.87
N HIS A 180 -7.51 6.51 15.87
CA HIS A 180 -7.95 7.89 16.13
C HIS A 180 -9.43 8.15 15.90
N VAL A 181 -10.03 7.54 14.87
CA VAL A 181 -11.32 8.00 14.35
C VAL A 181 -12.51 7.38 15.07
N ILE A 182 -12.33 6.25 15.75
CA ILE A 182 -13.45 5.49 16.32
C ILE A 182 -14.07 6.15 17.56
N LYS A 183 -13.35 7.04 18.25
CA LYS A 183 -13.88 7.72 19.44
C LYS A 183 -14.44 9.10 19.11
N GLY A 184 -15.75 9.27 19.29
CA GLY A 184 -16.39 10.58 19.44
C GLY A 184 -16.56 11.42 18.19
N LYS A 185 -16.46 10.86 16.98
CA LYS A 185 -16.79 11.57 15.74
C LYS A 185 -18.28 11.48 15.43
N SER A 186 -18.85 12.57 14.93
CA SER A 186 -20.22 12.58 14.42
C SER A 186 -20.33 11.66 13.19
N ASP A 187 -21.51 11.06 13.00
CA ASP A 187 -21.78 10.16 11.87
C ASP A 187 -21.54 10.85 10.51
N MET A 188 -21.79 12.16 10.42
CA MET A 188 -21.53 12.94 9.20
C MET A 188 -20.06 12.87 8.77
N TRP A 189 -19.10 13.04 9.69
CA TRP A 189 -17.68 12.94 9.37
C TRP A 189 -17.27 11.52 8.94
N LEU A 190 -17.93 10.51 9.50
CA LEU A 190 -17.70 9.13 9.09
C LEU A 190 -18.22 8.87 7.68
N TYR A 191 -19.37 9.42 7.30
CA TYR A 191 -19.87 9.31 5.93
C TYR A 191 -18.95 10.00 4.91
N VAL A 192 -18.41 11.18 5.23
CA VAL A 192 -17.39 11.83 4.39
C VAL A 192 -16.16 10.93 4.25
N LEU A 193 -15.69 10.34 5.35
CA LEU A 193 -14.54 9.42 5.33
C LEU A 193 -14.83 8.20 4.45
N PHE A 194 -16.02 7.59 4.54
CA PHE A 194 -16.41 6.45 3.70
C PHE A 194 -16.50 6.83 2.23
N PHE A 195 -17.05 7.99 1.92
CA PHE A 195 -17.06 8.50 0.55
C PHE A 195 -15.63 8.64 0.01
N LEU A 196 -14.71 9.24 0.78
CA LEU A 196 -13.31 9.39 0.39
C LEU A 196 -12.59 8.04 0.23
N MET A 197 -12.90 7.04 1.07
CA MET A 197 -12.42 5.68 0.88
C MET A 197 -12.96 5.06 -0.42
N GLY A 198 -14.24 5.29 -0.74
CA GLY A 198 -14.84 4.84 -2.00
C GLY A 198 -14.23 5.51 -3.24
N VAL A 199 -13.94 6.81 -3.16
CA VAL A 199 -13.16 7.53 -4.17
C VAL A 199 -11.75 6.93 -4.29
N GLY A 200 -11.11 6.63 -3.15
CA GLY A 200 -9.81 5.94 -3.12
C GLY A 200 -9.83 4.56 -3.79
N MET A 201 -10.94 3.84 -3.74
CA MET A 201 -11.09 2.55 -4.41
C MET A 201 -10.94 2.68 -5.94
N LEU A 202 -11.31 3.81 -6.53
CA LEU A 202 -11.05 4.12 -7.94
C LEU A 202 -9.56 4.40 -8.25
N MET A 203 -8.71 4.49 -7.23
CA MET A 203 -7.24 4.55 -7.37
C MET A 203 -6.60 3.19 -7.10
N TYR A 204 -7.06 2.50 -6.05
CA TYR A 204 -6.44 1.25 -5.59
C TYR A 204 -7.45 0.38 -4.83
N GLY A 205 -7.70 -0.83 -5.31
CA GLY A 205 -8.73 -1.73 -4.77
C GLY A 205 -8.61 -2.06 -3.27
N SER A 206 -7.40 -1.95 -2.68
CA SER A 206 -7.18 -2.23 -1.26
C SER A 206 -7.88 -1.23 -0.31
N PHE A 207 -8.47 -0.14 -0.81
CA PHE A 207 -9.34 0.72 0.00
C PHE A 207 -10.58 -0.04 0.52
N LEU A 208 -10.97 -1.13 -0.15
CA LEU A 208 -12.00 -2.05 0.33
C LEU A 208 -11.63 -2.66 1.69
N ILE A 209 -10.35 -3.02 1.89
CA ILE A 209 -9.87 -3.58 3.17
C ILE A 209 -9.99 -2.55 4.29
N LEU A 210 -9.58 -1.30 4.00
CA LEU A 210 -9.65 -0.19 4.94
C LEU A 210 -11.09 0.01 5.43
N PHE A 211 -12.05 0.03 4.51
CA PHE A 211 -13.46 0.12 4.83
C PHE A 211 -13.93 -1.10 5.64
N GLY A 212 -13.56 -2.31 5.23
CA GLY A 212 -13.89 -3.56 5.93
C GLY A 212 -13.39 -3.58 7.38
N VAL A 213 -12.13 -3.20 7.63
CA VAL A 213 -11.57 -3.08 8.98
C VAL A 213 -12.39 -2.12 9.83
N PHE A 214 -12.77 -0.97 9.27
CA PHE A 214 -13.57 0.01 9.98
C PHE A 214 -14.97 -0.53 10.34
N ILE A 215 -15.66 -1.17 9.40
CA ILE A 215 -16.97 -1.78 9.64
C ILE A 215 -16.88 -2.85 10.75
N LEU A 216 -15.87 -3.72 10.69
CA LEU A 216 -15.67 -4.75 11.74
C LEU A 216 -15.45 -4.13 13.12
N GLN A 217 -14.67 -3.04 13.20
CA GLN A 217 -14.46 -2.34 14.47
C GLN A 217 -15.76 -1.71 15.00
N ARG A 218 -16.62 -1.18 14.13
CA ARG A 218 -17.92 -0.65 14.52
C ARG A 218 -18.88 -1.75 14.97
N CYS A 219 -18.95 -2.85 14.24
CA CYS A 219 -19.75 -4.02 14.65
C CYS A 219 -19.30 -4.54 16.02
N TYR A 220 -17.97 -4.63 16.23
CA TYR A 220 -17.42 -5.07 17.51
C TYR A 220 -17.79 -4.08 18.65
N ALA A 221 -17.70 -2.77 18.42
CA ALA A 221 -18.08 -1.76 19.40
C ALA A 221 -19.58 -1.85 19.76
N TYR A 222 -20.46 -2.01 18.78
CA TYR A 222 -21.90 -2.20 19.04
C TYR A 222 -22.19 -3.48 19.82
N TYR A 223 -21.45 -4.56 19.54
CA TYR A 223 -21.57 -5.82 20.29
C TYR A 223 -21.12 -5.66 21.76
N GLU A 224 -19.96 -5.05 22.01
CA GLU A 224 -19.45 -4.80 23.38
C GLU A 224 -20.40 -3.91 24.18
N GLU A 225 -20.93 -2.85 23.57
CA GLU A 225 -21.86 -1.94 24.22
C GLU A 225 -23.28 -2.49 24.35
N ARG A 226 -23.54 -3.69 23.80
CA ARG A 226 -24.89 -4.30 23.69
C ARG A 226 -25.93 -3.37 23.07
N LYS A 227 -25.50 -2.51 22.15
CA LYS A 227 -26.32 -1.46 21.47
C LYS A 227 -26.58 -1.81 20.01
N ILE A 228 -26.88 -3.06 19.71
CA ILE A 228 -27.33 -3.42 18.36
C ILE A 228 -28.78 -2.95 18.22
N THR A 229 -28.95 -1.79 17.63
CA THR A 229 -30.25 -1.14 17.39
C THR A 229 -30.51 -1.05 15.89
N LEU A 230 -31.77 -0.80 15.50
CA LEU A 230 -32.10 -0.50 14.10
C LEU A 230 -31.25 0.65 13.56
N GLN A 231 -30.97 1.67 14.36
CA GLN A 231 -30.12 2.80 14.00
C GLN A 231 -28.69 2.33 13.67
N SER A 232 -28.12 1.37 14.42
CA SER A 232 -26.80 0.80 14.12
C SER A 232 -26.78 0.07 12.77
N VAL A 233 -27.83 -0.69 12.47
CA VAL A 233 -27.97 -1.41 11.17
C VAL A 233 -28.11 -0.42 10.02
N VAL A 234 -28.96 0.63 10.18
CA VAL A 234 -29.15 1.68 9.19
C VAL A 234 -27.84 2.43 8.94
N PHE A 235 -27.09 2.77 10.00
CA PHE A 235 -25.78 3.40 9.86
C PHE A 235 -24.83 2.55 9.03
N LEU A 236 -24.72 1.25 9.27
CA LEU A 236 -23.86 0.35 8.52
C LEU A 236 -24.32 0.25 7.04
N ALA A 237 -25.61 0.13 6.78
CA ALA A 237 -26.16 0.07 5.43
C ALA A 237 -25.87 1.36 4.63
N ILE A 238 -26.11 2.53 5.23
CA ILE A 238 -25.79 3.83 4.60
C ILE A 238 -24.28 3.95 4.37
N SER A 239 -23.45 3.51 5.31
CA SER A 239 -21.99 3.51 5.15
C SER A 239 -21.54 2.68 3.93
N CYS A 240 -22.12 1.49 3.73
CA CYS A 240 -21.86 0.67 2.56
C CYS A 240 -22.29 1.38 1.27
N LEU A 241 -23.50 1.94 1.23
CA LEU A 241 -24.00 2.68 0.07
C LEU A 241 -23.07 3.86 -0.31
N ILE A 242 -22.68 4.65 0.67
CA ILE A 242 -21.79 5.81 0.46
C ILE A 242 -20.41 5.36 -0.02
N PHE A 243 -19.86 4.27 0.55
CA PHE A 243 -18.56 3.75 0.14
C PHE A 243 -18.56 3.25 -1.30
N PHE A 244 -19.58 2.49 -1.71
CA PHE A 244 -19.65 1.95 -3.06
C PHE A 244 -20.14 2.95 -4.11
N MET A 245 -20.76 4.06 -3.69
CA MET A 245 -21.35 5.05 -4.58
C MET A 245 -20.38 5.54 -5.68
N PRO A 246 -19.11 5.93 -5.42
CA PRO A 246 -18.21 6.39 -6.48
C PRO A 246 -17.97 5.32 -7.55
N THR A 247 -17.78 4.05 -7.15
CA THR A 247 -17.58 2.93 -8.09
C THR A 247 -18.84 2.65 -8.90
N VAL A 248 -20.01 2.65 -8.26
CA VAL A 248 -21.31 2.45 -8.94
C VAL A 248 -21.56 3.57 -9.93
N LEU A 249 -21.28 4.82 -9.57
CA LEU A 249 -21.41 5.97 -10.47
C LEU A 249 -20.47 5.87 -11.68
N TRP A 250 -19.24 5.39 -11.48
CA TRP A 250 -18.30 5.15 -12.58
C TRP A 250 -18.79 4.05 -13.53
N ILE A 251 -19.24 2.92 -12.99
CA ILE A 251 -19.79 1.81 -13.77
C ILE A 251 -21.06 2.27 -14.53
N TRP A 252 -21.94 3.01 -13.86
CA TRP A 252 -23.14 3.55 -14.48
C TRP A 252 -22.82 4.53 -15.61
N PHE A 253 -21.83 5.41 -15.42
CA PHE A 253 -21.36 6.33 -16.46
C PHE A 253 -20.85 5.57 -17.70
N LEU A 254 -20.02 4.53 -17.53
CA LEU A 254 -19.56 3.70 -18.65
C LEU A 254 -20.73 3.06 -19.39
N LYS A 255 -21.68 2.47 -18.65
CA LYS A 255 -22.87 1.88 -19.23
C LYS A 255 -23.73 2.90 -19.97
N TYR A 256 -23.86 4.11 -19.45
CA TYR A 256 -24.61 5.20 -20.08
C TYR A 256 -24.04 5.60 -21.46
N ILE A 257 -22.72 5.56 -21.62
CA ILE A 257 -22.04 5.83 -22.89
C ILE A 257 -21.91 4.58 -23.78
N GLY A 258 -22.54 3.45 -23.41
CA GLY A 258 -22.56 2.21 -24.19
C GLY A 258 -21.34 1.31 -24.00
N ILE A 259 -20.50 1.54 -22.96
CA ILE A 259 -19.31 0.75 -22.69
C ILE A 259 -19.56 -0.20 -21.50
N GLU A 260 -19.24 -1.49 -21.70
CA GLU A 260 -19.27 -2.45 -20.61
C GLU A 260 -18.05 -2.27 -19.69
N TYR A 261 -18.31 -2.26 -18.36
CA TYR A 261 -17.22 -2.16 -17.37
C TYR A 261 -16.33 -3.40 -17.39
N TYR A 262 -15.04 -3.18 -17.61
CA TYR A 262 -14.03 -4.23 -17.62
C TYR A 262 -13.15 -4.17 -16.36
N SER A 263 -13.13 -5.27 -15.61
CA SER A 263 -12.19 -5.45 -14.50
C SER A 263 -11.14 -6.48 -14.87
N HIS A 264 -9.95 -6.01 -15.21
CA HIS A 264 -8.83 -6.86 -15.60
C HIS A 264 -8.47 -7.88 -14.51
N GLU A 265 -8.55 -7.48 -13.24
CA GLU A 265 -8.25 -8.30 -12.09
C GLU A 265 -9.23 -9.47 -11.94
N VAL A 266 -10.50 -9.23 -12.24
CA VAL A 266 -11.55 -10.24 -12.20
C VAL A 266 -11.42 -11.17 -13.42
N VAL A 267 -11.31 -10.61 -14.62
CA VAL A 267 -11.33 -11.40 -15.85
C VAL A 267 -10.05 -12.22 -16.04
N ARG A 268 -8.87 -11.62 -15.78
CA ARG A 268 -7.59 -12.30 -16.03
C ARG A 268 -7.11 -13.14 -14.86
N TYR A 269 -7.34 -12.71 -13.63
CA TYR A 269 -6.80 -13.35 -12.44
C TYR A 269 -7.87 -14.04 -11.59
N HIS A 270 -9.14 -14.06 -12.01
CA HIS A 270 -10.28 -14.66 -11.30
C HIS A 270 -10.39 -14.19 -9.83
N GLN A 271 -9.90 -12.96 -9.53
CA GLN A 271 -9.89 -12.44 -8.17
C GLN A 271 -11.31 -12.39 -7.61
N LEU A 272 -11.50 -13.01 -6.45
CA LEU A 272 -12.77 -13.19 -5.74
C LEU A 272 -13.80 -14.08 -6.46
N VAL A 273 -13.79 -14.16 -7.80
CA VAL A 273 -14.76 -14.96 -8.59
C VAL A 273 -14.58 -16.45 -8.36
N TRP A 274 -13.35 -16.91 -8.10
CA TRP A 274 -13.08 -18.31 -7.76
C TRP A 274 -13.98 -18.85 -6.64
N MET A 275 -14.44 -17.99 -5.71
CA MET A 275 -15.32 -18.39 -4.60
C MET A 275 -16.68 -18.82 -5.10
N THR A 276 -17.29 -18.01 -5.98
CA THR A 276 -18.60 -18.33 -6.58
C THR A 276 -18.51 -19.51 -7.53
N GLU A 277 -17.43 -19.59 -8.32
CA GLU A 277 -17.16 -20.73 -9.20
C GLU A 277 -16.99 -22.03 -8.40
N ALA A 278 -16.18 -22.03 -7.36
CA ALA A 278 -15.97 -23.21 -6.51
C ALA A 278 -17.26 -23.64 -5.76
N LEU A 279 -18.02 -22.67 -5.21
CA LEU A 279 -19.30 -22.94 -4.54
C LEU A 279 -20.37 -23.45 -5.51
N SER A 280 -20.39 -23.02 -6.77
CA SER A 280 -21.33 -23.52 -7.78
C SER A 280 -21.13 -25.00 -8.10
N ILE A 281 -19.91 -25.52 -7.88
CA ILE A 281 -19.61 -26.96 -8.06
C ILE A 281 -19.95 -27.73 -6.78
N SER A 282 -19.34 -27.39 -5.65
CA SER A 282 -19.65 -28.02 -4.36
C SER A 282 -18.96 -27.30 -3.18
N ALA A 283 -19.48 -27.48 -1.96
CA ALA A 283 -18.81 -27.02 -0.75
C ALA A 283 -17.40 -27.66 -0.56
N GLY A 284 -17.21 -28.90 -0.98
CA GLY A 284 -15.91 -29.59 -0.96
C GLY A 284 -14.89 -28.92 -1.88
N THR A 285 -15.30 -28.53 -3.08
CA THR A 285 -14.46 -27.78 -4.06
C THR A 285 -14.06 -26.42 -3.47
N PHE A 286 -14.99 -25.73 -2.82
CA PHE A 286 -14.68 -24.45 -2.16
C PHE A 286 -13.63 -24.61 -1.05
N VAL A 287 -13.78 -25.61 -0.16
CA VAL A 287 -12.81 -25.87 0.91
C VAL A 287 -11.44 -26.22 0.34
N SER A 288 -11.39 -27.05 -0.70
CA SER A 288 -10.14 -27.41 -1.38
C SER A 288 -9.47 -26.20 -2.02
N ALA A 289 -10.20 -25.35 -2.71
CA ALA A 289 -9.70 -24.12 -3.31
C ALA A 289 -9.18 -23.13 -2.24
N MET A 290 -9.91 -22.99 -1.13
CA MET A 290 -9.47 -22.16 0.01
C MET A 290 -8.15 -22.68 0.60
N TYR A 291 -8.02 -23.99 0.78
CA TYR A 291 -6.78 -24.61 1.27
C TYR A 291 -5.59 -24.32 0.34
N VAL A 292 -5.77 -24.48 -0.97
CA VAL A 292 -4.74 -24.12 -1.97
C VAL A 292 -4.37 -22.63 -1.85
N ASN A 293 -5.36 -21.76 -1.74
CA ASN A 293 -5.16 -20.33 -1.60
C ASN A 293 -4.35 -19.98 -0.35
N VAL A 294 -4.60 -20.63 0.77
CA VAL A 294 -3.81 -20.44 1.99
C VAL A 294 -2.35 -20.84 1.76
N ILE A 295 -2.11 -22.00 1.14
CA ILE A 295 -0.73 -22.46 0.86
C ILE A 295 0.00 -21.49 -0.07
N GLU A 296 -0.64 -21.08 -1.17
CA GLU A 296 -0.03 -20.15 -2.13
C GLU A 296 0.25 -18.79 -1.50
N PHE A 297 -0.64 -18.29 -0.64
CA PHE A 297 -0.37 -17.09 0.14
C PHE A 297 0.89 -17.23 1.00
N PHE A 298 1.04 -18.33 1.74
CA PHE A 298 2.22 -18.56 2.58
C PHE A 298 3.52 -18.71 1.79
N LYS A 299 3.48 -19.17 0.55
CA LYS A 299 4.66 -19.20 -0.34
C LYS A 299 5.17 -17.80 -0.70
N THR A 300 4.30 -16.79 -0.69
CA THR A 300 4.64 -15.42 -1.09
C THR A 300 5.05 -14.51 0.08
N ILE A 301 5.13 -15.02 1.30
CA ILE A 301 5.55 -14.25 2.48
C ILE A 301 7.07 -14.22 2.71
N ASP A 302 7.86 -14.82 1.81
CA ASP A 302 9.32 -14.92 1.92
C ASP A 302 9.98 -13.56 2.18
N LYS A 303 9.53 -12.50 1.52
CA LYS A 303 10.04 -11.13 1.71
C LYS A 303 9.66 -10.51 3.07
N LEU A 304 8.78 -11.16 3.83
CA LEU A 304 8.36 -10.72 5.17
C LEU A 304 9.13 -11.41 6.31
N TYR A 305 9.93 -12.43 6.02
CA TYR A 305 10.62 -13.21 7.08
C TYR A 305 11.45 -12.35 8.03
N LEU A 306 12.12 -11.30 7.53
CA LEU A 306 12.85 -10.37 8.38
C LEU A 306 11.90 -9.69 9.39
N PHE A 307 10.74 -9.23 8.96
CA PHE A 307 9.79 -8.48 9.80
C PHE A 307 9.06 -9.40 10.78
N ILE A 308 8.75 -10.63 10.37
CA ILE A 308 8.23 -11.69 11.24
C ILE A 308 9.28 -12.05 12.29
N GLY A 309 10.54 -12.20 11.87
CA GLY A 309 11.66 -12.45 12.77
C GLY A 309 11.87 -11.30 13.78
N LEU A 310 11.83 -10.06 13.33
CA LEU A 310 11.89 -8.89 14.21
C LEU A 310 10.75 -8.88 15.23
N LEU A 311 9.53 -9.15 14.81
CA LEU A 311 8.38 -9.25 15.71
C LEU A 311 8.60 -10.39 16.74
N THR A 312 9.00 -11.56 16.28
CA THR A 312 9.26 -12.73 17.16
C THR A 312 10.36 -12.43 18.18
N ILE A 313 11.47 -11.82 17.74
CA ILE A 313 12.58 -11.43 18.64
C ILE A 313 12.07 -10.41 19.67
N THR A 314 11.31 -9.41 19.26
CA THR A 314 10.78 -8.41 20.21
C THR A 314 9.84 -9.04 21.23
N MET A 315 8.99 -9.98 20.82
CA MET A 315 8.11 -10.74 21.71
C MET A 315 8.92 -11.62 22.70
N PHE A 316 9.95 -12.31 22.21
CA PHE A 316 10.80 -13.16 23.03
C PHE A 316 11.60 -12.36 24.07
N VAL A 317 12.25 -11.27 23.66
CA VAL A 317 12.99 -10.40 24.57
C VAL A 317 12.07 -9.76 25.60
N ARG A 318 10.85 -9.37 25.20
CA ARG A 318 9.83 -8.89 26.12
C ARG A 318 9.48 -9.95 27.17
N LYS A 319 9.22 -11.20 26.73
CA LYS A 319 8.92 -12.33 27.63
C LYS A 319 10.01 -12.48 28.70
N ILE A 320 11.28 -12.44 28.29
CA ILE A 320 12.41 -12.56 29.23
C ILE A 320 12.42 -11.41 30.25
N LYS A 321 12.14 -10.18 29.82
CA LYS A 321 12.23 -8.98 30.68
C LYS A 321 11.02 -8.76 31.58
N THR A 322 9.82 -9.13 31.14
CA THR A 322 8.56 -8.76 31.79
C THR A 322 7.67 -9.96 32.13
N GLY A 323 8.03 -11.18 31.69
CA GLY A 323 7.18 -12.37 31.78
C GLY A 323 6.01 -12.39 30.78
N ILE A 324 5.77 -11.29 30.05
CA ILE A 324 4.64 -11.11 29.14
C ILE A 324 5.12 -11.21 27.69
N VAL A 325 4.57 -12.14 26.92
CA VAL A 325 4.96 -12.37 25.51
C VAL A 325 4.53 -11.20 24.61
N PHE A 326 3.32 -10.69 24.79
CA PHE A 326 2.72 -9.67 23.94
C PHE A 326 1.94 -8.64 24.75
N GLU A 327 2.10 -7.37 24.39
CA GLU A 327 1.38 -6.30 25.07
C GLU A 327 -0.05 -6.14 24.52
N TRP A 328 -1.01 -6.73 25.23
CA TRP A 328 -2.43 -6.70 24.88
C TRP A 328 -3.11 -5.36 25.22
N ASN A 329 -2.48 -4.25 24.85
CA ASN A 329 -3.17 -2.96 24.94
C ASN A 329 -4.11 -2.76 23.75
N ARG A 330 -4.97 -1.73 23.83
CA ARG A 330 -5.95 -1.41 22.80
C ARG A 330 -5.31 -1.21 21.42
N ASN A 331 -4.20 -0.48 21.35
CA ASN A 331 -3.55 -0.20 20.07
C ASN A 331 -2.97 -1.46 19.43
N SER A 332 -2.34 -2.34 20.21
CA SER A 332 -1.83 -3.62 19.73
C SER A 332 -2.94 -4.52 19.19
N LYS A 333 -4.10 -4.57 19.86
CA LYS A 333 -5.28 -5.31 19.38
C LYS A 333 -5.79 -4.76 18.05
N LEU A 334 -5.85 -3.42 17.88
CA LEU A 334 -6.29 -2.78 16.65
C LEU A 334 -5.31 -3.03 15.49
N ILE A 335 -3.99 -3.00 15.75
CA ILE A 335 -2.98 -3.30 14.73
C ILE A 335 -3.04 -4.78 14.35
N LEU A 336 -3.22 -5.68 15.33
CA LEU A 336 -3.39 -7.11 15.06
C LEU A 336 -4.66 -7.39 14.24
N LEU A 337 -5.77 -6.71 14.54
CA LEU A 337 -6.98 -6.79 13.72
C LEU A 337 -6.70 -6.38 12.27
N ASN A 338 -5.95 -5.28 12.05
CA ASN A 338 -5.53 -4.89 10.72
C ASN A 338 -4.69 -5.99 10.04
N LEU A 339 -3.73 -6.58 10.75
CA LEU A 339 -2.90 -7.68 10.21
C LEU A 339 -3.76 -8.86 9.75
N VAL A 340 -4.71 -9.28 10.59
CA VAL A 340 -5.63 -10.39 10.28
C VAL A 340 -6.53 -10.03 9.09
N CYS A 341 -7.14 -8.85 9.07
CA CYS A 341 -8.03 -8.44 7.98
C CYS A 341 -7.30 -8.36 6.64
N PHE A 342 -6.11 -7.74 6.60
CA PHE A 342 -5.30 -7.68 5.39
C PHE A 342 -4.84 -9.06 4.94
N GLY A 343 -4.38 -9.91 5.88
CA GLY A 343 -3.97 -11.28 5.58
C GLY A 343 -5.12 -12.12 5.03
N CYS A 344 -6.27 -12.13 5.72
CA CYS A 344 -7.47 -12.83 5.25
C CYS A 344 -7.94 -12.33 3.88
N PHE A 345 -7.93 -11.02 3.66
CA PHE A 345 -8.32 -10.45 2.37
C PHE A 345 -7.41 -10.96 1.24
N PHE A 346 -6.09 -10.96 1.43
CA PHE A 346 -5.17 -11.45 0.40
C PHE A 346 -5.31 -12.94 0.13
N ILE A 347 -5.62 -13.75 1.15
CA ILE A 347 -5.95 -15.17 0.97
C ILE A 347 -7.22 -15.32 0.11
N VAL A 348 -8.27 -14.56 0.46
CA VAL A 348 -9.57 -14.60 -0.22
C VAL A 348 -9.49 -14.01 -1.63
N LEU A 349 -8.58 -13.07 -1.88
CA LEU A 349 -8.39 -12.48 -3.21
C LEU A 349 -8.07 -13.53 -4.28
N GLY A 350 -7.33 -14.59 -3.94
CA GLY A 350 -6.99 -15.69 -4.86
C GLY A 350 -5.93 -15.34 -5.90
N TYR A 351 -5.19 -14.25 -5.68
CA TYR A 351 -4.06 -13.86 -6.54
C TYR A 351 -2.83 -13.59 -5.68
N TYR A 352 -1.77 -14.34 -5.93
CA TYR A 352 -0.58 -14.35 -5.08
C TYR A 352 0.59 -13.76 -5.82
N ALA A 353 1.08 -12.64 -5.29
CA ALA A 353 2.32 -12.03 -5.70
C ALA A 353 3.00 -11.43 -4.46
N ASN A 354 4.32 -11.60 -4.34
CA ASN A 354 5.11 -11.09 -3.20
C ASN A 354 4.84 -9.60 -2.92
N ARG A 355 4.52 -8.82 -3.96
CA ARG A 355 4.14 -7.41 -3.84
C ARG A 355 2.87 -7.17 -3.03
N LEU A 356 1.88 -8.09 -3.08
CA LEU A 356 0.64 -7.95 -2.31
C LEU A 356 0.86 -8.32 -0.85
N THR A 357 1.50 -9.46 -0.58
CA THR A 357 1.80 -9.88 0.79
C THR A 357 2.72 -8.91 1.50
N PHE A 358 3.65 -8.27 0.78
CA PHE A 358 4.55 -7.25 1.33
C PHE A 358 3.81 -6.00 1.85
N THR A 359 2.57 -5.79 1.48
CA THR A 359 1.68 -4.76 2.07
C THR A 359 1.51 -4.95 3.59
N LEU A 360 1.77 -6.16 4.13
CA LEU A 360 1.73 -6.45 5.57
C LEU A 360 2.95 -5.89 6.32
N MET A 361 4.05 -5.54 5.63
CA MET A 361 5.30 -5.10 6.25
C MET A 361 5.12 -3.90 7.19
N PRO A 362 4.44 -2.79 6.82
CA PRO A 362 4.23 -1.68 7.73
C PRO A 362 3.45 -2.05 9.00
N ILE A 363 2.51 -3.02 8.89
CA ILE A 363 1.74 -3.51 10.05
C ILE A 363 2.65 -4.29 11.00
N LEU A 364 3.49 -5.17 10.47
CA LEU A 364 4.47 -5.95 11.25
C LEU A 364 5.47 -5.03 11.97
N LEU A 365 5.94 -3.97 11.30
CA LEU A 365 6.79 -2.96 11.93
C LEU A 365 6.07 -2.24 13.08
N CYS A 366 4.82 -1.82 12.89
CA CYS A 366 4.02 -1.18 13.95
C CYS A 366 3.81 -2.13 15.14
N LEU A 367 3.53 -3.43 14.90
CA LEU A 367 3.42 -4.43 15.96
C LEU A 367 4.74 -4.64 16.70
N SER A 368 5.87 -4.70 15.98
CA SER A 368 7.20 -4.83 16.58
C SER A 368 7.50 -3.66 17.49
N VAL A 369 7.19 -2.43 17.06
CA VAL A 369 7.37 -1.23 17.88
C VAL A 369 6.42 -1.20 19.08
N ALA A 370 5.17 -1.59 18.91
CA ALA A 370 4.21 -1.67 20.01
C ALA A 370 4.71 -2.59 21.14
N ASN A 371 5.42 -3.67 20.78
CA ASN A 371 5.98 -4.63 21.75
C ASN A 371 7.35 -4.22 22.29
N SER A 372 8.15 -3.46 21.55
CA SER A 372 9.55 -3.16 21.86
C SER A 372 9.86 -1.69 22.15
N GLY A 373 8.86 -0.80 22.12
CA GLY A 373 9.07 0.66 22.20
C GLY A 373 10.01 1.10 23.34
N GLN A 374 9.88 0.52 24.52
CA GLN A 374 10.77 0.81 25.64
C GLN A 374 12.22 0.34 25.40
N MET A 375 12.41 -0.76 24.66
CA MET A 375 13.73 -1.31 24.37
C MET A 375 14.51 -0.44 23.39
N LEU A 376 13.81 0.26 22.49
CA LEU A 376 14.40 1.15 21.49
C LEU A 376 14.97 2.46 22.10
N ARG A 377 14.74 2.72 23.38
CA ARG A 377 15.42 3.81 24.13
C ARG A 377 16.88 3.47 24.45
N ASN A 378 17.23 2.20 24.52
CA ASN A 378 18.59 1.77 24.86
C ASN A 378 19.52 1.98 23.65
N LYS A 379 20.65 2.67 23.86
CA LYS A 379 21.66 2.95 22.82
C LYS A 379 22.18 1.68 22.13
N LYS A 380 22.38 0.56 22.86
CA LYS A 380 22.82 -0.72 22.27
C LYS A 380 21.80 -1.23 21.23
N ASN A 381 20.51 -1.12 21.54
CA ASN A 381 19.46 -1.55 20.62
C ASN A 381 19.32 -0.59 19.43
N GLN A 382 19.61 0.71 19.61
CA GLN A 382 19.65 1.67 18.50
C GLN A 382 20.81 1.36 17.54
N VAL A 383 21.97 0.99 18.06
CA VAL A 383 23.12 0.54 17.25
C VAL A 383 22.79 -0.76 16.50
N ALA A 384 22.17 -1.72 17.17
CA ALA A 384 21.73 -2.96 16.52
C ALA A 384 20.71 -2.66 15.39
N LEU A 385 19.75 -1.77 15.63
CA LEU A 385 18.80 -1.33 14.62
C LEU A 385 19.51 -0.65 13.44
N LEU A 386 20.46 0.26 13.71
CA LEU A 386 21.25 0.92 12.66
C LEU A 386 21.99 -0.10 11.78
N ILE A 387 22.65 -1.09 12.39
CA ILE A 387 23.35 -2.15 11.65
C ILE A 387 22.34 -2.94 10.79
N THR A 388 21.22 -3.36 11.37
CA THR A 388 20.18 -4.13 10.66
C THR A 388 19.64 -3.34 9.46
N VAL A 389 19.32 -2.05 9.67
CA VAL A 389 18.80 -1.17 8.59
C VAL A 389 19.85 -0.94 7.51
N SER A 390 21.13 -0.76 7.89
CA SER A 390 22.22 -0.56 6.93
C SER A 390 22.44 -1.81 6.07
N ILE A 391 22.43 -2.99 6.68
CA ILE A 391 22.52 -4.26 5.93
C ILE A 391 21.32 -4.42 5.00
N TRP A 392 20.11 -4.18 5.52
CA TRP A 392 18.88 -4.24 4.73
C TRP A 392 18.94 -3.33 3.51
N HIS A 393 19.33 -2.07 3.70
CA HIS A 393 19.45 -1.10 2.62
C HIS A 393 20.50 -1.54 1.60
N ALA A 394 21.70 -1.94 2.06
CA ALA A 394 22.77 -2.42 1.18
C ALA A 394 22.32 -3.62 0.33
N VAL A 395 21.65 -4.62 0.95
CA VAL A 395 21.11 -5.79 0.22
C VAL A 395 20.11 -5.35 -0.85
N ASN A 396 19.20 -4.42 -0.54
CA ASN A 396 18.23 -3.94 -1.53
C ASN A 396 18.88 -3.15 -2.68
N VAL A 397 19.94 -2.37 -2.41
CA VAL A 397 20.68 -1.65 -3.45
C VAL A 397 21.47 -2.61 -4.34
N LEU A 398 22.17 -3.58 -3.73
CA LEU A 398 23.05 -4.51 -4.45
C LEU A 398 22.29 -5.65 -5.15
N SER A 399 21.02 -5.89 -4.83
CA SER A 399 20.23 -6.92 -5.52
C SER A 399 20.04 -6.58 -7.00
N TYR A 400 20.07 -7.59 -7.85
CA TYR A 400 19.84 -7.45 -9.29
C TYR A 400 18.36 -7.19 -9.57
N GLY A 401 18.01 -5.93 -9.77
CA GLY A 401 16.63 -5.58 -10.10
C GLY A 401 15.60 -6.01 -9.04
N PRO A 402 14.34 -5.67 -9.26
CA PRO A 402 13.26 -6.00 -8.31
C PRO A 402 12.73 -7.42 -8.45
N PHE A 403 13.09 -8.14 -9.51
CA PHE A 403 12.49 -9.43 -9.89
C PHE A 403 13.47 -10.60 -9.84
N SER A 404 14.64 -10.41 -9.30
CA SER A 404 15.64 -11.45 -9.12
C SER A 404 15.42 -12.27 -7.84
#